data_36a27b7e6f0b99378e96d60745027777
#
_entry.id   36a27b7e6f0b99378e96d60745027777
#
_cell.length_a   1.000
_cell.length_b   1.000
_cell.length_c   1.000
_cell.angle_alpha   90.00
_cell.angle_beta   90.00
_cell.angle_gamma   90.00
#
_symmetry.space_group_name_H-M   'P 1'
#
loop_
_entity.id
_entity.type
_entity.pdbx_description
1 polymer ?
#
loop_
_entity_poly.entity_id
_entity_poly.type
_entity_poly.pdbx_seq_one_letter_code
_entity_poly.pdbx_strand_id
1 'polypeptide(L)'
;MTDYKQLRARLDVREIILLDGAIGTQLQHMRAPMNNQAWAAAALDTHPFTVRRLHENYIRAGVDVITTNTYSAGRHNLEPLGLGDRVEELNLRAVMLAQDARNACADERSIYVAGSVSNFGLIAGAEPEWKQFVRRSGTFLQGRSETSNAQAKDNLREQAEVLAEAGVDLLLAEATGSTEQRHWVIEACVSTGLPVWAGFKCRLDDNDQLKVGYRSEDDFESSIDDLLALGPDVVTIFHSNVAATSVALPVMQNHWKGPIGLYPDADRSDYVATYRDSATDTEVGPEAYVDITRTWVDQGAQIIGGCCGFEIEYIRPLRDALPTHVPTS
;
A
#
# COMPACT_ATOMS: atom_id res chain seq x y z
N MET A 1 -13.16 -19.33 -1.78
CA MET A 1 -12.17 -18.60 -0.97
C MET A 1 -10.81 -19.15 -1.35
N THR A 2 -9.91 -18.28 -1.77
CA THR A 2 -8.51 -18.63 -2.01
C THR A 2 -7.88 -18.86 -0.64
N ASP A 3 -7.07 -19.91 -0.48
CA ASP A 3 -6.47 -20.22 0.83
C ASP A 3 -5.10 -19.54 0.91
N TYR A 4 -4.90 -18.59 1.83
CA TYR A 4 -3.59 -17.97 2.08
C TYR A 4 -2.48 -19.00 2.29
N LYS A 5 -2.80 -20.22 2.77
CA LYS A 5 -1.82 -21.30 2.89
C LYS A 5 -1.16 -21.65 1.54
N GLN A 6 -1.89 -21.52 0.43
CA GLN A 6 -1.30 -21.74 -0.90
C GLN A 6 -0.33 -20.61 -1.26
N LEU A 7 -0.69 -19.34 -0.97
CA LEU A 7 0.22 -18.21 -1.15
C LEU A 7 1.47 -18.34 -0.27
N ARG A 8 1.27 -18.73 0.99
CA ARG A 8 2.38 -18.98 1.91
C ARG A 8 3.30 -20.11 1.40
N ALA A 9 2.76 -21.21 0.89
CA ALA A 9 3.57 -22.28 0.31
C ALA A 9 4.40 -21.81 -0.89
N ARG A 10 3.86 -20.92 -1.75
CA ARG A 10 4.60 -20.29 -2.85
C ARG A 10 5.73 -19.40 -2.31
N LEU A 11 5.47 -18.62 -1.26
CA LEU A 11 6.49 -17.82 -0.59
C LEU A 11 7.58 -18.69 0.06
N ASP A 12 7.23 -19.81 0.66
CA ASP A 12 8.17 -20.71 1.31
C ASP A 12 9.16 -21.38 0.33
N VAL A 13 8.74 -21.59 -0.92
CA VAL A 13 9.62 -22.06 -1.99
C VAL A 13 10.30 -20.91 -2.77
N ARG A 14 10.21 -19.69 -2.27
CA ARG A 14 10.81 -18.48 -2.87
C ARG A 14 10.28 -18.13 -4.26
N GLU A 15 9.03 -18.48 -4.56
CA GLU A 15 8.36 -18.05 -5.79
C GLU A 15 8.13 -16.55 -5.76
N ILE A 16 8.35 -15.88 -6.90
CA ILE A 16 8.11 -14.44 -7.03
C ILE A 16 6.62 -14.18 -7.17
N ILE A 17 6.10 -13.32 -6.30
CA ILE A 17 4.71 -12.92 -6.27
C ILE A 17 4.59 -11.50 -6.84
N LEU A 18 3.71 -11.31 -7.81
CA LEU A 18 3.39 -10.00 -8.32
C LEU A 18 2.18 -9.41 -7.58
N LEU A 19 2.42 -8.31 -6.89
CA LEU A 19 1.39 -7.43 -6.37
C LEU A 19 0.94 -6.48 -7.50
N ASP A 20 -0.25 -5.94 -7.42
CA ASP A 20 -0.72 -4.92 -8.34
C ASP A 20 0.09 -3.60 -8.22
N GLY A 21 -0.30 -2.63 -9.01
CA GLY A 21 0.30 -1.30 -9.00
C GLY A 21 -0.62 -0.26 -8.40
N ALA A 22 -0.39 0.98 -8.80
CA ALA A 22 -1.13 2.14 -8.36
C ALA A 22 -2.65 1.97 -8.51
N ILE A 23 -3.39 2.00 -7.41
CA ILE A 23 -4.86 2.00 -7.45
C ILE A 23 -5.39 3.42 -7.71
N GLY A 24 -5.00 4.38 -6.89
CA GLY A 24 -5.54 5.74 -6.96
C GLY A 24 -5.16 6.50 -8.24
N THR A 25 -3.88 6.54 -8.60
CA THR A 25 -3.45 7.25 -9.81
C THR A 25 -3.99 6.59 -11.08
N GLN A 26 -4.07 5.25 -11.11
CA GLN A 26 -4.69 4.56 -12.24
C GLN A 26 -6.20 4.84 -12.35
N LEU A 27 -6.94 4.92 -11.24
CA LEU A 27 -8.35 5.34 -11.23
C LEU A 27 -8.50 6.76 -11.76
N GLN A 28 -7.59 7.67 -11.39
CA GLN A 28 -7.56 9.03 -11.91
C GLN A 28 -7.36 9.05 -13.43
N HIS A 29 -6.44 8.24 -13.97
CA HIS A 29 -6.26 8.08 -15.42
C HIS A 29 -7.49 7.45 -16.10
N MET A 30 -8.18 6.55 -15.42
CA MET A 30 -9.46 6.00 -15.89
C MET A 30 -10.63 7.01 -15.73
N ARG A 31 -10.34 8.27 -15.36
CA ARG A 31 -11.28 9.39 -15.17
C ARG A 31 -12.29 9.19 -14.05
N ALA A 32 -11.98 8.36 -13.05
CA ALA A 32 -12.74 8.36 -11.81
C ALA A 32 -12.51 9.69 -11.08
N PRO A 33 -13.56 10.32 -10.55
CA PRO A 33 -13.40 11.57 -9.81
C PRO A 33 -12.65 11.32 -8.51
N MET A 34 -11.64 12.13 -8.29
CA MET A 34 -10.84 12.09 -7.07
C MET A 34 -11.39 13.11 -6.07
N ASN A 35 -11.32 12.79 -4.82
CA ASN A 35 -11.75 13.66 -3.73
C ASN A 35 -10.55 14.09 -2.88
N ASN A 36 -10.52 15.34 -2.44
CA ASN A 36 -9.41 15.87 -1.64
C ASN A 36 -9.28 15.19 -0.25
N GLN A 37 -10.35 14.62 0.30
CA GLN A 37 -10.35 14.00 1.63
C GLN A 37 -10.29 12.46 1.57
N ALA A 38 -11.13 11.84 0.75
CA ALA A 38 -11.17 10.39 0.61
C ALA A 38 -10.44 9.88 -0.64
N TRP A 39 -9.70 10.75 -1.32
CA TRP A 39 -8.93 10.46 -2.52
C TRP A 39 -9.66 9.46 -3.44
N ALA A 40 -9.09 8.28 -3.69
CA ALA A 40 -9.67 7.27 -4.57
C ALA A 40 -10.87 6.50 -3.95
N ALA A 41 -11.05 6.53 -2.63
CA ALA A 41 -12.17 5.84 -1.98
C ALA A 41 -13.54 6.40 -2.40
N ALA A 42 -13.61 7.67 -2.82
CA ALA A 42 -14.84 8.25 -3.36
C ALA A 42 -15.35 7.50 -4.61
N ALA A 43 -14.48 6.83 -5.36
CA ALA A 43 -14.87 6.02 -6.51
C ALA A 43 -15.66 4.76 -6.13
N LEU A 44 -15.56 4.28 -4.89
CA LEU A 44 -16.37 3.16 -4.40
C LEU A 44 -17.87 3.48 -4.42
N ASP A 45 -18.22 4.73 -4.17
CA ASP A 45 -19.60 5.18 -4.21
C ASP A 45 -20.03 5.63 -5.61
N THR A 46 -19.19 6.39 -6.29
CA THR A 46 -19.56 7.07 -7.53
C THR A 46 -19.25 6.27 -8.79
N HIS A 47 -18.19 5.45 -8.79
CA HIS A 47 -17.68 4.73 -9.98
C HIS A 47 -17.27 3.29 -9.66
N PRO A 48 -18.13 2.48 -9.00
CA PRO A 48 -17.76 1.12 -8.57
C PRO A 48 -17.35 0.21 -9.74
N PHE A 49 -17.98 0.35 -10.90
CA PHE A 49 -17.61 -0.44 -12.08
C PHE A 49 -16.20 -0.09 -12.61
N THR A 50 -15.75 1.16 -12.44
CA THR A 50 -14.39 1.55 -12.81
C THR A 50 -13.37 0.92 -11.85
N VAL A 51 -13.69 0.85 -10.55
CA VAL A 51 -12.86 0.16 -9.55
C VAL A 51 -12.75 -1.33 -9.89
N ARG A 52 -13.86 -2.02 -10.14
CA ARG A 52 -13.84 -3.42 -10.56
C ARG A 52 -13.00 -3.62 -11.81
N ARG A 53 -13.21 -2.80 -12.85
CA ARG A 53 -12.47 -2.88 -14.11
C ARG A 53 -10.95 -2.68 -13.90
N LEU A 54 -10.55 -1.83 -12.97
CA LEU A 54 -9.16 -1.66 -12.60
C LEU A 54 -8.57 -2.99 -12.11
N HIS A 55 -9.21 -3.65 -11.15
CA HIS A 55 -8.75 -4.94 -10.64
C HIS A 55 -8.70 -6.02 -11.76
N GLU A 56 -9.72 -6.09 -12.62
CA GLU A 56 -9.71 -6.99 -13.78
C GLU A 56 -8.50 -6.73 -14.68
N ASN A 57 -8.15 -5.46 -14.91
CA ASN A 57 -7.01 -5.09 -15.74
C ASN A 57 -5.67 -5.55 -15.12
N TYR A 58 -5.50 -5.41 -13.81
CA TYR A 58 -4.31 -5.92 -13.11
C TYR A 58 -4.23 -7.45 -13.14
N ILE A 59 -5.35 -8.15 -12.93
CA ILE A 59 -5.39 -9.61 -13.03
C ILE A 59 -4.97 -10.08 -14.43
N ARG A 60 -5.50 -9.44 -15.50
CA ARG A 60 -5.10 -9.71 -16.89
C ARG A 60 -3.65 -9.32 -17.19
N ALA A 61 -3.07 -8.39 -16.44
CA ALA A 61 -1.65 -8.04 -16.53
C ALA A 61 -0.74 -9.09 -15.87
N GLY A 62 -1.30 -10.08 -15.17
CA GLY A 62 -0.54 -11.22 -14.66
C GLY A 62 -0.20 -11.13 -13.16
N VAL A 63 -0.82 -10.24 -12.37
CA VAL A 63 -0.59 -10.17 -10.92
C VAL A 63 -1.14 -11.38 -10.19
N ASP A 64 -0.58 -11.69 -9.04
CA ASP A 64 -1.00 -12.76 -8.12
C ASP A 64 -1.86 -12.21 -6.98
N VAL A 65 -1.63 -10.95 -6.59
CA VAL A 65 -2.32 -10.27 -5.50
C VAL A 65 -2.88 -8.95 -6.02
N ILE A 66 -4.15 -8.68 -5.73
CA ILE A 66 -4.80 -7.38 -5.98
C ILE A 66 -5.15 -6.73 -4.65
N THR A 67 -4.99 -5.41 -4.58
CA THR A 67 -5.23 -4.61 -3.37
C THR A 67 -6.58 -3.92 -3.45
N THR A 68 -7.41 -4.02 -2.40
CA THR A 68 -8.70 -3.30 -2.35
C THR A 68 -8.50 -1.78 -2.39
N ASN A 69 -9.44 -1.04 -2.98
CA ASN A 69 -9.41 0.43 -3.02
C ASN A 69 -9.82 1.03 -1.66
N THR A 70 -9.16 0.61 -0.56
CA THR A 70 -9.51 0.98 0.82
C THR A 70 -8.45 1.80 1.54
N TYR A 71 -7.31 2.10 0.90
CA TYR A 71 -6.24 2.92 1.46
C TYR A 71 -6.72 4.22 2.11
N SER A 72 -7.72 4.86 1.55
CA SER A 72 -8.32 6.09 2.05
C SER A 72 -9.80 5.93 2.48
N ALA A 73 -10.23 4.72 2.80
CA ALA A 73 -11.61 4.40 3.17
C ALA A 73 -11.85 4.25 4.70
N GLY A 74 -10.87 4.64 5.52
CA GLY A 74 -11.04 4.70 6.97
C GLY A 74 -12.00 5.81 7.40
N ARG A 75 -12.61 5.67 8.59
CA ARG A 75 -13.58 6.64 9.15
C ARG A 75 -13.06 8.06 9.14
N HIS A 76 -11.81 8.28 9.52
CA HIS A 76 -11.17 9.60 9.53
C HIS A 76 -11.07 10.28 8.15
N ASN A 77 -11.24 9.53 7.06
CA ASN A 77 -11.33 10.05 5.69
C ASN A 77 -12.75 10.26 5.22
N LEU A 78 -13.68 9.38 5.60
CA LEU A 78 -15.05 9.36 5.10
C LEU A 78 -15.98 10.28 5.92
N GLU A 79 -15.77 10.39 7.21
CA GLU A 79 -16.59 11.22 8.10
C GLU A 79 -16.61 12.71 7.71
N PRO A 80 -15.47 13.36 7.35
CA PRO A 80 -15.49 14.74 6.87
C PRO A 80 -16.31 14.96 5.59
N LEU A 81 -16.62 13.90 4.85
CA LEU A 81 -17.49 13.91 3.66
C LEU A 81 -18.96 13.62 3.97
N GLY A 82 -19.33 13.43 5.23
CA GLY A 82 -20.65 12.98 5.63
C GLY A 82 -20.92 11.50 5.31
N LEU A 83 -19.86 10.72 5.08
CA LEU A 83 -19.93 9.28 4.78
C LEU A 83 -19.52 8.40 5.97
N GLY A 84 -19.42 8.95 7.17
CA GLY A 84 -19.04 8.22 8.38
C GLY A 84 -19.94 7.02 8.69
N ASP A 85 -21.25 7.14 8.47
CA ASP A 85 -22.21 6.04 8.66
C ASP A 85 -22.12 4.95 7.57
N ARG A 86 -21.30 5.16 6.54
CA ARG A 86 -21.14 4.25 5.41
C ARG A 86 -19.75 3.62 5.33
N VAL A 87 -18.96 3.73 6.39
CA VAL A 87 -17.59 3.17 6.43
C VAL A 87 -17.63 1.66 6.16
N GLU A 88 -18.46 0.92 6.87
CA GLU A 88 -18.64 -0.51 6.67
C GLU A 88 -19.09 -0.82 5.25
N GLU A 89 -20.18 -0.20 4.78
CA GLU A 89 -20.72 -0.40 3.42
C GLU A 89 -19.67 -0.20 2.33
N LEU A 90 -18.89 0.87 2.41
CA LEU A 90 -17.91 1.21 1.36
C LEU A 90 -16.70 0.26 1.39
N ASN A 91 -16.23 -0.15 2.57
CA ASN A 91 -15.17 -1.14 2.68
C ASN A 91 -15.62 -2.53 2.22
N LEU A 92 -16.82 -2.99 2.60
CA LEU A 92 -17.44 -4.22 2.08
C LEU A 92 -17.56 -4.17 0.55
N ARG A 93 -18.03 -3.05 0.00
CA ARG A 93 -18.14 -2.84 -1.46
C ARG A 93 -16.77 -2.96 -2.14
N ALA A 94 -15.71 -2.39 -1.58
CA ALA A 94 -14.37 -2.50 -2.13
C ALA A 94 -13.91 -3.95 -2.23
N VAL A 95 -14.13 -4.75 -1.19
CA VAL A 95 -13.80 -6.18 -1.18
C VAL A 95 -14.64 -6.94 -2.20
N MET A 96 -15.95 -6.69 -2.26
CA MET A 96 -16.83 -7.32 -3.27
C MET A 96 -16.36 -7.04 -4.70
N LEU A 97 -16.00 -5.79 -5.01
CA LEU A 97 -15.52 -5.42 -6.35
C LEU A 97 -14.21 -6.13 -6.73
N ALA A 98 -13.29 -6.29 -5.78
CA ALA A 98 -12.06 -7.05 -5.98
C ALA A 98 -12.33 -8.55 -6.16
N GLN A 99 -13.21 -9.13 -5.34
CA GLN A 99 -13.62 -10.53 -5.46
C GLN A 99 -14.39 -10.80 -6.77
N ASP A 100 -15.26 -9.89 -7.18
CA ASP A 100 -15.98 -9.97 -8.46
C ASP A 100 -15.01 -9.92 -9.65
N ALA A 101 -14.00 -9.04 -9.59
CA ALA A 101 -12.96 -8.98 -10.61
C ALA A 101 -12.16 -10.28 -10.68
N ARG A 102 -11.75 -10.81 -9.52
CA ARG A 102 -11.10 -12.12 -9.42
C ARG A 102 -11.94 -13.22 -10.07
N ASN A 103 -13.21 -13.32 -9.69
CA ASN A 103 -14.10 -14.36 -10.16
C ASN A 103 -14.39 -14.24 -11.68
N ALA A 104 -14.46 -13.00 -12.20
CA ALA A 104 -14.69 -12.74 -13.62
C ALA A 104 -13.45 -13.01 -14.51
N CYS A 105 -12.25 -12.88 -13.93
CA CYS A 105 -10.98 -13.10 -14.61
C CYS A 105 -10.32 -14.42 -14.20
N ALA A 106 -11.04 -15.29 -13.48
CA ALA A 106 -10.54 -16.59 -13.07
C ALA A 106 -10.14 -17.40 -14.31
N ASP A 107 -8.86 -17.56 -14.47
CA ASP A 107 -8.20 -18.56 -15.27
C ASP A 107 -7.70 -19.67 -14.30
N GLU A 108 -6.72 -20.43 -14.69
CA GLU A 108 -6.16 -21.48 -13.82
C GLU A 108 -5.29 -20.93 -12.65
N ARG A 109 -5.07 -19.60 -12.59
CA ARG A 109 -4.24 -18.97 -11.55
C ARG A 109 -5.04 -18.64 -10.29
N SER A 110 -4.41 -18.83 -9.15
CA SER A 110 -4.92 -18.35 -7.86
C SER A 110 -4.61 -16.87 -7.71
N ILE A 111 -5.65 -16.04 -7.60
CA ILE A 111 -5.54 -14.60 -7.35
C ILE A 111 -5.99 -14.32 -5.91
N TYR A 112 -5.20 -13.57 -5.16
CA TYR A 112 -5.46 -13.22 -3.76
C TYR A 112 -5.92 -11.78 -3.64
N VAL A 113 -6.80 -11.51 -2.69
CA VAL A 113 -7.31 -10.17 -2.39
C VAL A 113 -6.71 -9.68 -1.09
N ALA A 114 -5.94 -8.60 -1.15
CA ALA A 114 -5.35 -7.95 -0.01
C ALA A 114 -6.18 -6.73 0.42
N GLY A 115 -6.57 -6.67 1.69
CA GLY A 115 -7.27 -5.53 2.27
C GLY A 115 -6.26 -4.45 2.70
N SER A 116 -6.29 -3.26 2.08
CA SER A 116 -5.42 -2.14 2.47
C SER A 116 -5.98 -1.40 3.67
N VAL A 117 -5.19 -1.27 4.73
CA VAL A 117 -5.45 -0.47 5.93
C VAL A 117 -4.33 0.55 6.08
N SER A 118 -4.67 1.84 6.15
CA SER A 118 -3.66 2.90 6.25
C SER A 118 -4.01 4.02 7.22
N ASN A 119 -2.99 4.74 7.64
CA ASN A 119 -3.12 5.98 8.39
C ASN A 119 -3.24 7.22 7.48
N PHE A 120 -3.56 7.04 6.19
CA PHE A 120 -3.71 8.16 5.26
C PHE A 120 -4.73 9.18 5.78
N GLY A 121 -4.30 10.44 5.85
CA GLY A 121 -5.15 11.53 6.32
C GLY A 121 -5.44 11.57 7.81
N LEU A 122 -4.87 10.69 8.60
CA LEU A 122 -5.01 10.65 10.04
C LEU A 122 -4.13 11.74 10.69
N ILE A 123 -4.75 12.66 11.44
CA ILE A 123 -4.05 13.69 12.20
C ILE A 123 -4.18 13.35 13.69
N ALA A 124 -3.34 12.46 14.17
CA ALA A 124 -3.27 12.04 15.56
C ALA A 124 -1.83 11.76 15.96
N GLY A 125 -1.45 12.03 17.19
CA GLY A 125 -0.08 11.84 17.68
C GLY A 125 0.98 12.64 16.90
N ALA A 126 0.53 13.56 16.03
CA ALA A 126 1.41 14.23 15.09
C ALA A 126 2.28 15.28 15.78
N GLU A 127 3.55 15.26 15.41
CA GLU A 127 4.50 16.30 15.81
C GLU A 127 4.01 17.69 15.40
N PRO A 128 4.33 18.76 16.19
CA PRO A 128 3.91 20.12 15.86
C PRO A 128 4.27 20.58 14.45
N GLU A 129 5.39 20.12 13.93
CA GLU A 129 5.89 20.42 12.59
C GLU A 129 5.00 19.82 11.49
N TRP A 130 4.53 18.59 11.65
CA TRP A 130 3.57 17.97 10.76
C TRP A 130 2.23 18.72 10.74
N LYS A 131 1.72 19.09 11.91
CA LYS A 131 0.51 19.93 12.04
C LYS A 131 0.66 21.28 11.32
N GLN A 132 1.82 21.90 11.43
CA GLN A 132 2.13 23.17 10.77
C GLN A 132 2.24 22.99 9.24
N PHE A 133 2.84 21.90 8.77
CA PHE A 133 2.92 21.56 7.37
C PHE A 133 1.53 21.35 6.76
N VAL A 134 0.68 20.55 7.39
CA VAL A 134 -0.70 20.30 6.98
C VAL A 134 -1.48 21.61 6.80
N ARG A 135 -1.29 22.56 7.72
CA ARG A 135 -1.95 23.88 7.66
C ARG A 135 -1.43 24.78 6.52
N ARG A 136 -0.16 24.64 6.15
CA ARG A 136 0.50 25.51 5.15
C ARG A 136 0.38 25.01 3.72
N SER A 137 0.27 23.71 3.53
CA SER A 137 0.42 23.09 2.21
C SER A 137 -0.81 23.19 1.32
N GLY A 138 -1.96 23.68 1.83
CA GLY A 138 -3.21 23.73 1.04
C GLY A 138 -3.67 22.40 0.48
N THR A 139 -3.15 21.30 1.03
CA THR A 139 -3.27 19.96 0.53
C THR A 139 -4.61 19.31 0.85
N PHE A 140 -4.78 18.06 0.38
CA PHE A 140 -5.89 17.16 0.71
C PHE A 140 -6.13 16.95 2.22
N LEU A 141 -5.21 17.39 3.09
CA LEU A 141 -5.38 17.40 4.53
C LEU A 141 -6.08 18.67 5.05
N GLN A 142 -6.29 19.68 4.19
CA GLN A 142 -6.98 20.91 4.57
C GLN A 142 -8.44 20.60 4.99
N GLY A 143 -8.86 21.13 6.12
CA GLY A 143 -10.22 20.94 6.64
C GLY A 143 -10.41 19.67 7.49
N ARG A 144 -9.36 18.87 7.70
CA ARG A 144 -9.41 17.72 8.60
C ARG A 144 -9.23 18.15 10.05
N SER A 145 -9.98 17.51 10.94
CA SER A 145 -9.87 17.69 12.37
C SER A 145 -8.78 16.80 12.96
N GLU A 146 -8.13 17.28 14.01
CA GLU A 146 -7.25 16.44 14.82
C GLU A 146 -8.09 15.38 15.54
N THR A 147 -7.63 14.13 15.45
CA THR A 147 -8.27 12.96 16.07
C THR A 147 -7.47 12.57 17.31
N SER A 148 -8.13 12.18 18.39
CA SER A 148 -7.39 11.64 19.56
C SER A 148 -6.71 10.32 19.19
N ASN A 149 -5.62 9.98 19.90
CA ASN A 149 -4.92 8.71 19.65
C ASN A 149 -5.83 7.49 19.86
N ALA A 150 -6.74 7.55 20.83
CA ALA A 150 -7.72 6.49 21.07
C ALA A 150 -8.66 6.32 19.87
N GLN A 151 -9.28 7.41 19.41
CA GLN A 151 -10.15 7.39 18.26
C GLN A 151 -9.42 6.97 16.97
N ALA A 152 -8.16 7.38 16.82
CA ALA A 152 -7.33 6.97 15.69
C ALA A 152 -7.15 5.44 15.65
N LYS A 153 -6.81 4.84 16.78
CA LYS A 153 -6.69 3.38 16.91
C LYS A 153 -8.02 2.66 16.67
N ASP A 154 -9.13 3.19 17.18
CA ASP A 154 -10.45 2.63 16.96
C ASP A 154 -10.85 2.68 15.48
N ASN A 155 -10.57 3.78 14.78
CA ASN A 155 -10.84 3.91 13.35
C ASN A 155 -10.03 2.91 12.50
N LEU A 156 -8.78 2.66 12.86
CA LEU A 156 -7.92 1.68 12.17
C LEU A 156 -8.39 0.25 12.44
N ARG A 157 -8.77 -0.04 13.68
CA ARG A 157 -9.30 -1.36 14.06
C ARG A 157 -10.63 -1.64 13.35
N GLU A 158 -11.57 -0.67 13.37
CA GLU A 158 -12.84 -0.77 12.63
C GLU A 158 -12.60 -1.16 11.17
N GLN A 159 -11.70 -0.47 10.48
CA GLN A 159 -11.42 -0.77 9.08
C GLN A 159 -10.82 -2.17 8.89
N ALA A 160 -9.85 -2.56 9.72
CA ALA A 160 -9.21 -3.87 9.64
C ALA A 160 -10.22 -5.01 9.90
N GLU A 161 -11.10 -4.87 10.90
CA GLU A 161 -12.14 -5.84 11.23
C GLU A 161 -13.14 -5.98 10.08
N VAL A 162 -13.65 -4.88 9.52
CA VAL A 162 -14.57 -4.91 8.38
C VAL A 162 -13.97 -5.61 7.18
N LEU A 163 -12.71 -5.34 6.85
CA LEU A 163 -12.03 -6.00 5.73
C LEU A 163 -11.84 -7.51 5.99
N ALA A 164 -11.49 -7.88 7.22
CA ALA A 164 -11.33 -9.28 7.60
C ALA A 164 -12.67 -10.03 7.52
N GLU A 165 -13.76 -9.46 8.04
CA GLU A 165 -15.11 -10.05 7.97
C GLU A 165 -15.62 -10.12 6.53
N ALA A 166 -15.25 -9.18 5.67
CA ALA A 166 -15.56 -9.21 4.24
C ALA A 166 -14.85 -10.33 3.47
N GLY A 167 -13.87 -11.00 4.09
CA GLY A 167 -13.20 -12.17 3.53
C GLY A 167 -12.08 -11.84 2.55
N VAL A 168 -11.26 -10.84 2.86
CA VAL A 168 -9.95 -10.68 2.20
C VAL A 168 -9.03 -11.83 2.58
N ASP A 169 -8.06 -12.15 1.73
CA ASP A 169 -7.14 -13.27 1.96
C ASP A 169 -5.99 -12.87 2.91
N LEU A 170 -5.65 -11.58 2.98
CA LEU A 170 -4.62 -10.99 3.85
C LEU A 170 -4.89 -9.49 4.04
N LEU A 171 -4.20 -8.87 5.00
CA LEU A 171 -4.20 -7.42 5.19
C LEU A 171 -2.84 -6.81 4.83
N LEU A 172 -2.87 -5.69 4.09
CA LEU A 172 -1.73 -4.80 3.89
C LEU A 172 -1.79 -3.68 4.91
N ALA A 173 -0.85 -3.66 5.84
CA ALA A 173 -0.71 -2.60 6.84
C ALA A 173 0.16 -1.47 6.25
N GLU A 174 -0.45 -0.49 5.60
CA GLU A 174 0.20 0.54 4.80
C GLU A 174 0.34 1.85 5.58
N ALA A 175 1.33 1.91 6.46
CA ALA A 175 1.55 3.05 7.34
C ALA A 175 2.66 4.00 6.84
N THR A 176 2.32 5.27 6.70
CA THR A 176 3.20 6.32 6.16
C THR A 176 3.65 7.35 7.18
N GLY A 177 3.15 7.30 8.40
CA GLY A 177 3.40 8.24 9.47
C GLY A 177 4.66 7.95 10.29
N SER A 178 4.66 8.43 11.54
CA SER A 178 5.69 8.16 12.55
C SER A 178 5.74 6.68 12.93
N THR A 179 6.79 6.27 13.65
CA THR A 179 6.90 4.91 14.20
C THR A 179 5.68 4.55 15.05
N GLU A 180 5.18 5.47 15.87
CA GLU A 180 3.97 5.26 16.67
C GLU A 180 2.74 4.96 15.83
N GLN A 181 2.49 5.74 14.76
CA GLN A 181 1.35 5.50 13.87
C GLN A 181 1.45 4.20 13.09
N ARG A 182 2.67 3.80 12.70
CA ARG A 182 2.93 2.49 12.08
C ARG A 182 2.55 1.36 13.02
N HIS A 183 2.93 1.47 14.29
CA HIS A 183 2.57 0.51 15.31
C HIS A 183 1.04 0.33 15.38
N TRP A 184 0.27 1.41 15.38
CA TRP A 184 -1.19 1.34 15.42
C TRP A 184 -1.80 0.62 14.21
N VAL A 185 -1.28 0.88 13.00
CA VAL A 185 -1.80 0.24 11.77
C VAL A 185 -1.50 -1.26 11.78
N ILE A 186 -0.25 -1.64 12.11
CA ILE A 186 0.14 -3.05 12.15
C ILE A 186 -0.62 -3.78 13.26
N GLU A 187 -0.72 -3.20 14.47
CA GLU A 187 -1.48 -3.76 15.60
C GLU A 187 -2.95 -3.98 15.23
N ALA A 188 -3.59 -3.01 14.58
CA ALA A 188 -4.97 -3.14 14.12
C ALA A 188 -5.15 -4.30 13.13
N CYS A 189 -4.23 -4.47 12.18
CA CYS A 189 -4.27 -5.57 11.23
C CYS A 189 -4.02 -6.93 11.91
N VAL A 190 -2.98 -7.04 12.74
CA VAL A 190 -2.62 -8.29 13.44
C VAL A 190 -3.73 -8.74 14.39
N SER A 191 -4.46 -7.80 15.02
CA SER A 191 -5.56 -8.13 15.95
C SER A 191 -6.71 -8.89 15.30
N THR A 192 -6.84 -8.85 13.98
CA THR A 192 -7.88 -9.60 13.23
C THR A 192 -7.60 -11.10 13.13
N GLY A 193 -6.36 -11.53 13.33
CA GLY A 193 -5.92 -12.90 13.15
C GLY A 193 -5.72 -13.32 11.69
N LEU A 194 -5.90 -12.42 10.72
CA LEU A 194 -5.53 -12.66 9.34
C LEU A 194 -4.01 -12.49 9.13
N PRO A 195 -3.45 -13.10 8.07
CA PRO A 195 -2.08 -12.82 7.66
C PRO A 195 -1.87 -11.33 7.37
N VAL A 196 -0.74 -10.78 7.82
CA VAL A 196 -0.42 -9.35 7.69
C VAL A 196 0.88 -9.15 6.93
N TRP A 197 0.82 -8.35 5.88
CA TRP A 197 1.98 -7.81 5.19
C TRP A 197 2.20 -6.38 5.68
N ALA A 198 3.28 -6.16 6.43
CA ALA A 198 3.57 -4.87 7.07
C ALA A 198 4.40 -3.98 6.15
N GLY A 199 3.84 -2.84 5.79
CA GLY A 199 4.48 -1.85 4.93
C GLY A 199 5.32 -0.84 5.69
N PHE A 200 6.56 -0.65 5.25
CA PHE A 200 7.53 0.27 5.80
C PHE A 200 7.83 1.37 4.78
N LYS A 201 7.25 2.55 4.97
CA LYS A 201 7.64 3.72 4.18
C LYS A 201 8.93 4.33 4.73
N CYS A 202 9.85 4.60 3.84
CA CYS A 202 11.10 5.31 4.14
C CYS A 202 11.39 6.42 3.13
N ARG A 203 12.35 7.27 3.47
CA ARG A 203 12.92 8.30 2.61
C ARG A 203 14.42 8.42 2.89
N LEU A 204 15.15 8.96 1.95
CA LEU A 204 16.48 9.49 2.21
C LEU A 204 16.37 10.95 2.62
N ASP A 205 17.12 11.35 3.65
CA ASP A 205 17.29 12.77 4.02
C ASP A 205 18.40 13.42 3.20
N ASP A 206 18.68 14.71 3.45
CA ASP A 206 19.72 15.48 2.74
C ASP A 206 21.15 14.94 2.96
N ASN A 207 21.36 13.99 3.86
CA ASN A 207 22.62 13.31 4.15
C ASN A 207 22.61 11.85 3.72
N ASP A 208 21.67 11.44 2.86
CA ASP A 208 21.45 10.07 2.40
C ASP A 208 21.18 9.05 3.53
N GLN A 209 20.64 9.52 4.67
CA GLN A 209 20.25 8.65 5.77
C GLN A 209 18.79 8.21 5.62
N LEU A 210 18.53 6.92 5.83
CA LEU A 210 17.16 6.38 5.83
C LEU A 210 16.37 6.89 7.05
N LYS A 211 15.24 7.51 6.77
CA LYS A 211 14.28 8.02 7.74
C LYS A 211 12.90 7.41 7.54
N VAL A 212 12.13 7.36 8.63
CA VAL A 212 10.75 6.84 8.65
C VAL A 212 9.78 7.81 7.98
N GLY A 213 8.84 7.31 7.19
CA GLY A 213 7.72 8.07 6.68
C GLY A 213 8.09 9.27 5.81
N TYR A 214 7.21 10.27 5.76
CA TYR A 214 7.43 11.46 4.93
C TYR A 214 8.34 12.50 5.58
N ARG A 215 8.23 12.68 6.89
CA ARG A 215 8.85 13.80 7.63
C ARG A 215 9.29 13.45 9.05
N SER A 216 9.14 12.22 9.49
CA SER A 216 9.71 11.81 10.77
C SER A 216 11.23 11.88 10.71
N GLU A 217 11.86 12.33 11.77
CA GLU A 217 13.31 12.26 11.95
C GLU A 217 13.74 10.93 12.58
N ASP A 218 12.76 10.05 12.87
CA ASP A 218 13.04 8.70 13.35
C ASP A 218 13.94 7.97 12.36
N ASP A 219 14.95 7.32 12.88
CA ASP A 219 15.84 6.46 12.09
C ASP A 219 15.09 5.21 11.63
N PHE A 220 15.25 4.86 10.36
CA PHE A 220 14.51 3.74 9.76
C PHE A 220 14.92 2.40 10.38
N GLU A 221 16.22 2.15 10.50
CA GLU A 221 16.75 0.88 11.01
C GLU A 221 16.33 0.64 12.47
N SER A 222 16.46 1.67 13.32
CA SER A 222 16.10 1.57 14.73
C SER A 222 14.60 1.32 14.97
N SER A 223 13.75 1.63 14.00
CA SER A 223 12.29 1.42 14.11
C SER A 223 11.83 0.01 13.70
N ILE A 224 12.70 -0.81 13.11
CA ILE A 224 12.29 -2.08 12.48
C ILE A 224 11.91 -3.12 13.54
N ASP A 225 12.77 -3.37 14.51
CA ASP A 225 12.59 -4.48 15.45
C ASP A 225 11.32 -4.35 16.29
N ASP A 226 10.98 -3.15 16.74
CA ASP A 226 9.75 -2.88 17.49
C ASP A 226 8.49 -3.20 16.67
N LEU A 227 8.51 -2.90 15.37
CA LEU A 227 7.39 -3.19 14.48
C LEU A 227 7.32 -4.66 14.09
N LEU A 228 8.47 -5.33 13.94
CA LEU A 228 8.54 -6.77 13.69
C LEU A 228 8.05 -7.59 14.89
N ALA A 229 8.23 -7.08 16.10
CA ALA A 229 7.72 -7.72 17.33
C ALA A 229 6.18 -7.86 17.35
N LEU A 230 5.46 -7.10 16.51
CA LEU A 230 4.01 -7.24 16.32
C LEU A 230 3.61 -8.51 15.55
N GLY A 231 4.56 -9.21 14.91
CA GLY A 231 4.37 -10.50 14.28
C GLY A 231 3.72 -10.45 12.88
N PRO A 232 4.16 -9.59 11.96
CA PRO A 232 3.70 -9.67 10.57
C PRO A 232 4.20 -10.96 9.90
N ASP A 233 3.49 -11.43 8.86
CA ASP A 233 3.87 -12.60 8.06
C ASP A 233 4.89 -12.27 6.97
N VAL A 234 4.84 -11.06 6.47
CA VAL A 234 5.69 -10.50 5.41
C VAL A 234 5.99 -9.05 5.73
N VAL A 235 7.18 -8.59 5.38
CA VAL A 235 7.51 -7.16 5.40
C VAL A 235 7.60 -6.60 3.99
N THR A 236 7.21 -5.34 3.83
CA THR A 236 7.29 -4.67 2.54
C THR A 236 7.87 -3.27 2.69
N ILE A 237 8.63 -2.83 1.70
CA ILE A 237 9.01 -1.42 1.54
C ILE A 237 8.09 -0.85 0.49
N PHE A 238 7.24 0.08 0.91
CA PHE A 238 6.18 0.61 0.07
C PHE A 238 6.19 2.13 0.07
N HIS A 239 5.55 2.71 -0.94
CA HIS A 239 5.29 4.15 -1.02
C HIS A 239 6.54 5.00 -0.70
N SER A 240 7.70 4.46 -1.03
CA SER A 240 9.02 5.07 -0.94
C SER A 240 9.54 5.26 -2.37
N ASN A 241 10.36 6.24 -2.63
CA ASN A 241 10.93 6.35 -3.95
C ASN A 241 11.89 5.18 -4.25
N VAL A 242 12.21 4.98 -5.51
CA VAL A 242 13.05 3.86 -5.98
C VAL A 242 14.42 3.87 -5.29
N ALA A 243 15.03 5.05 -5.12
CA ALA A 243 16.35 5.18 -4.48
C ALA A 243 16.30 4.74 -3.01
N ALA A 244 15.36 5.28 -2.22
CA ALA A 244 15.18 4.89 -0.82
C ALA A 244 14.83 3.41 -0.67
N THR A 245 13.99 2.87 -1.57
CA THR A 245 13.61 1.45 -1.59
C THR A 245 14.84 0.56 -1.79
N SER A 246 15.72 0.93 -2.73
CA SER A 246 16.95 0.17 -3.01
C SER A 246 17.93 0.18 -1.83
N VAL A 247 18.05 1.31 -1.14
CA VAL A 247 18.92 1.43 0.06
C VAL A 247 18.30 0.70 1.26
N ALA A 248 16.97 0.70 1.40
CA ALA A 248 16.30 0.08 2.53
C ALA A 248 16.24 -1.46 2.46
N LEU A 249 16.29 -2.05 1.26
CA LEU A 249 16.22 -3.51 1.10
C LEU A 249 17.30 -4.25 1.89
N PRO A 250 18.61 -3.97 1.74
CA PRO A 250 19.65 -4.66 2.52
C PRO A 250 19.56 -4.37 4.01
N VAL A 251 19.11 -3.18 4.42
CA VAL A 251 18.87 -2.85 5.84
C VAL A 251 17.76 -3.76 6.39
N MET A 252 16.62 -3.85 5.69
CA MET A 252 15.54 -4.74 6.10
C MET A 252 15.97 -6.21 6.19
N GLN A 253 16.82 -6.68 5.29
CA GLN A 253 17.35 -8.05 5.27
C GLN A 253 18.24 -8.40 6.47
N ASN A 254 18.83 -7.41 7.12
CA ASN A 254 19.58 -7.63 8.36
C ASN A 254 18.65 -8.03 9.52
N HIS A 255 17.44 -7.45 9.58
CA HIS A 255 16.48 -7.62 10.65
C HIS A 255 15.41 -8.70 10.37
N TRP A 256 15.11 -8.94 9.10
CA TRP A 256 14.05 -9.87 8.69
C TRP A 256 14.57 -10.95 7.74
N LYS A 257 14.24 -12.22 8.05
CA LYS A 257 14.67 -13.40 7.26
C LYS A 257 13.53 -14.06 6.47
N GLY A 258 12.31 -13.55 6.62
CA GLY A 258 11.14 -13.98 5.85
C GLY A 258 11.03 -13.29 4.48
N PRO A 259 9.91 -13.48 3.78
CA PRO A 259 9.67 -12.82 2.49
C PRO A 259 9.66 -11.29 2.61
N ILE A 260 10.28 -10.61 1.62
CA ILE A 260 10.31 -9.14 1.52
C ILE A 260 9.63 -8.71 0.22
N GLY A 261 8.72 -7.74 0.32
CA GLY A 261 8.05 -7.11 -0.81
C GLY A 261 8.53 -5.69 -1.08
N LEU A 262 8.54 -5.29 -2.36
CA LEU A 262 8.87 -3.95 -2.80
C LEU A 262 7.81 -3.43 -3.76
N TYR A 263 7.13 -2.32 -3.40
CA TYR A 263 6.19 -1.60 -4.26
C TYR A 263 6.31 -0.09 -4.05
N PRO A 264 7.33 0.52 -4.70
CA PRO A 264 7.68 1.92 -4.52
C PRO A 264 6.70 2.88 -5.20
N ASP A 265 6.92 4.18 -4.92
CA ASP A 265 6.38 5.28 -5.70
C ASP A 265 7.29 5.65 -6.86
N ALA A 266 6.70 6.18 -7.91
CA ALA A 266 7.40 6.99 -8.88
C ALA A 266 7.96 8.25 -8.21
N ASP A 267 9.25 8.50 -8.43
CA ASP A 267 10.00 9.54 -7.72
C ASP A 267 9.51 10.94 -8.09
N ARG A 268 8.99 11.69 -7.09
CA ARG A 268 8.66 13.12 -7.22
C ARG A 268 8.91 13.86 -5.92
N SER A 269 9.74 14.90 -6.00
CA SER A 269 10.05 15.78 -4.86
C SER A 269 8.88 16.66 -4.40
N ASP A 270 7.82 16.84 -5.19
CA ASP A 270 6.69 17.76 -4.95
C ASP A 270 5.39 17.06 -4.62
N TYR A 271 5.42 15.86 -4.19
CA TYR A 271 4.27 14.96 -3.99
C TYR A 271 3.10 15.52 -3.17
N VAL A 272 3.28 16.66 -2.53
CA VAL A 272 2.30 17.27 -1.63
C VAL A 272 1.43 18.30 -2.33
N ALA A 273 1.81 18.78 -3.50
CA ALA A 273 1.16 19.96 -4.07
C ALA A 273 0.04 19.64 -5.06
N THR A 274 0.10 18.57 -5.83
CA THR A 274 -0.91 18.38 -6.88
C THR A 274 -1.02 16.92 -7.31
N TYR A 275 -1.98 16.20 -6.77
CA TYR A 275 -2.44 14.92 -7.37
C TYR A 275 -2.92 15.06 -8.83
N ARG A 276 -3.01 16.28 -9.36
CA ARG A 276 -3.47 16.51 -10.72
C ARG A 276 -2.38 16.35 -11.77
N ASP A 277 -1.14 16.60 -11.42
CA ASP A 277 -0.02 16.63 -12.39
C ASP A 277 0.94 15.43 -12.23
N SER A 278 0.70 14.56 -11.25
CA SER A 278 1.62 13.48 -10.90
C SER A 278 1.69 12.33 -11.91
N ALA A 279 0.86 12.35 -12.92
CA ALA A 279 0.72 11.21 -13.81
C ALA A 279 1.68 11.18 -15.00
N THR A 280 2.51 12.19 -15.21
CA THR A 280 3.24 12.33 -16.47
C THR A 280 4.76 12.39 -16.38
N ASP A 281 5.34 12.51 -15.18
CA ASP A 281 6.79 12.69 -15.04
C ASP A 281 7.41 11.67 -14.07
N THR A 282 7.22 10.36 -14.32
CA THR A 282 8.07 9.35 -13.72
C THR A 282 9.44 9.41 -14.39
N GLU A 283 10.50 9.69 -13.65
CA GLU A 283 11.87 9.63 -14.16
C GLU A 283 12.25 8.19 -14.58
N VAL A 284 11.52 7.18 -14.08
CA VAL A 284 11.69 5.77 -14.37
C VAL A 284 10.62 5.30 -15.33
N GLY A 285 10.97 4.98 -16.56
CA GLY A 285 10.05 4.35 -17.53
C GLY A 285 9.83 2.85 -17.26
N PRO A 286 8.82 2.21 -17.93
CA PRO A 286 8.49 0.80 -17.70
C PRO A 286 9.66 -0.18 -17.90
N GLU A 287 10.47 0.02 -18.93
CA GLU A 287 11.66 -0.83 -19.19
C GLU A 287 12.70 -0.69 -18.08
N ALA A 288 13.01 0.54 -17.67
CA ALA A 288 13.93 0.80 -16.59
C ALA A 288 13.43 0.23 -15.25
N TYR A 289 12.10 0.24 -15.03
CA TYR A 289 11.52 -0.36 -13.85
C TYR A 289 11.69 -1.89 -13.83
N VAL A 290 11.58 -2.55 -14.98
CA VAL A 290 11.86 -3.98 -15.11
C VAL A 290 13.31 -4.28 -14.71
N ASP A 291 14.28 -3.50 -15.15
CA ASP A 291 15.70 -3.72 -14.82
C ASP A 291 16.00 -3.49 -13.33
N ILE A 292 15.36 -2.48 -12.75
CA ILE A 292 15.43 -2.20 -11.31
C ILE A 292 14.84 -3.37 -10.51
N THR A 293 13.67 -3.85 -10.89
CA THR A 293 13.02 -4.97 -10.19
C THR A 293 13.79 -6.27 -10.30
N ARG A 294 14.46 -6.55 -11.44
CA ARG A 294 15.39 -7.67 -11.58
C ARG A 294 16.53 -7.58 -10.57
N THR A 295 17.13 -6.39 -10.43
CA THR A 295 18.19 -6.17 -9.45
C THR A 295 17.71 -6.45 -8.01
N TRP A 296 16.51 -6.03 -7.66
CA TRP A 296 15.94 -6.33 -6.34
C TRP A 296 15.63 -7.81 -6.13
N VAL A 297 15.15 -8.50 -7.17
CA VAL A 297 14.92 -9.96 -7.14
C VAL A 297 16.25 -10.70 -6.97
N ASP A 298 17.30 -10.30 -7.67
CA ASP A 298 18.65 -10.88 -7.52
C ASP A 298 19.20 -10.64 -6.11
N GLN A 299 18.82 -9.54 -5.46
CA GLN A 299 19.12 -9.26 -4.05
C GLN A 299 18.21 -9.99 -3.06
N GLY A 300 17.19 -10.71 -3.51
CA GLY A 300 16.34 -11.52 -2.64
C GLY A 300 14.93 -10.98 -2.36
N ALA A 301 14.51 -9.87 -2.99
CA ALA A 301 13.12 -9.43 -2.93
C ALA A 301 12.21 -10.47 -3.60
N GLN A 302 11.09 -10.78 -2.98
CA GLN A 302 10.22 -11.87 -3.40
C GLN A 302 8.86 -11.41 -3.89
N ILE A 303 8.38 -10.27 -3.41
CA ILE A 303 7.10 -9.70 -3.80
C ILE A 303 7.40 -8.38 -4.52
N ILE A 304 6.93 -8.23 -5.74
CA ILE A 304 7.17 -7.04 -6.57
C ILE A 304 5.83 -6.45 -7.01
N GLY A 305 5.69 -5.15 -6.86
CA GLY A 305 4.51 -4.40 -7.29
C GLY A 305 4.83 -2.94 -7.54
N GLY A 306 3.85 -2.08 -7.48
CA GLY A 306 4.01 -0.64 -7.60
C GLY A 306 3.03 0.11 -6.71
N CYS A 307 3.39 1.30 -6.30
CA CYS A 307 2.50 2.26 -5.65
C CYS A 307 2.28 3.46 -6.59
N CYS A 308 2.04 4.63 -6.08
CA CYS A 308 1.67 5.79 -6.87
C CYS A 308 2.57 6.02 -8.09
N GLY A 309 1.97 6.20 -9.27
CA GLY A 309 2.66 6.42 -10.54
C GLY A 309 3.20 5.14 -11.23
N PHE A 310 3.33 4.02 -10.53
CA PHE A 310 3.64 2.74 -11.14
C PHE A 310 2.35 2.00 -11.51
N GLU A 311 1.82 2.32 -12.68
CA GLU A 311 0.54 1.86 -13.17
C GLU A 311 0.65 0.54 -13.96
N ILE A 312 -0.45 0.13 -14.58
CA ILE A 312 -0.54 -1.17 -15.25
C ILE A 312 0.53 -1.39 -16.33
N GLU A 313 0.99 -0.35 -16.98
CA GLU A 313 2.04 -0.40 -18.00
C GLU A 313 3.43 -0.76 -17.43
N TYR A 314 3.65 -0.48 -16.14
CA TYR A 314 4.86 -0.88 -15.41
C TYR A 314 4.76 -2.30 -14.87
N ILE A 315 3.56 -2.72 -14.48
CA ILE A 315 3.34 -4.03 -13.84
C ILE A 315 3.25 -5.14 -14.87
N ARG A 316 2.59 -4.88 -16.01
CA ARG A 316 2.38 -5.90 -17.05
C ARG A 316 3.68 -6.56 -17.56
N PRO A 317 4.76 -5.82 -17.83
CA PRO A 317 6.00 -6.44 -18.32
C PRO A 317 6.69 -7.34 -17.28
N LEU A 318 6.42 -7.15 -15.99
CA LEU A 318 7.12 -7.87 -14.92
C LEU A 318 6.85 -9.38 -14.97
N ARG A 319 5.62 -9.81 -15.37
CA ARG A 319 5.29 -11.23 -15.41
C ARG A 319 6.19 -12.02 -16.36
N ASP A 320 6.51 -11.46 -17.51
CA ASP A 320 7.34 -12.12 -18.52
C ASP A 320 8.85 -11.85 -18.29
N ALA A 321 9.17 -10.77 -17.60
CA ALA A 321 10.53 -10.30 -17.43
C ALA A 321 11.24 -10.86 -16.20
N LEU A 322 10.51 -11.16 -15.13
CA LEU A 322 11.07 -11.68 -13.88
C LEU A 322 11.15 -13.21 -13.90
N PRO A 323 12.16 -13.82 -13.24
CA PRO A 323 12.21 -15.26 -13.07
C PRO A 323 11.03 -15.75 -12.21
N THR A 324 10.73 -17.05 -12.26
CA THR A 324 9.66 -17.63 -11.44
C THR A 324 9.99 -17.65 -9.94
N HIS A 325 11.26 -17.79 -9.61
CA HIS A 325 11.75 -17.85 -8.24
C HIS A 325 12.94 -16.93 -8.04
N VAL A 326 13.09 -16.46 -6.82
CA VAL A 326 14.29 -15.71 -6.42
C VAL A 326 15.51 -16.59 -6.61
N PRO A 327 16.57 -16.14 -7.31
CA PRO A 327 17.78 -16.92 -7.52
C PRO A 327 18.38 -17.42 -6.22
N THR A 328 18.90 -18.65 -6.23
CA THR A 328 19.74 -19.14 -5.14
C THR A 328 21.14 -18.61 -5.31
N SER A 329 21.60 -17.80 -4.35
CA SER A 329 22.99 -17.32 -4.28
C SER A 329 23.97 -18.47 -4.09
#